data_c8da14cc1cd1da4ebfef0b03d22f84cc
#
_entry.id   c8da14cc1cd1da4ebfef0b03d22f84cc
#
_cell.length_a   1.000
_cell.length_b   1.000
_cell.length_c   1.000
_cell.angle_alpha   90.00
_cell.angle_beta   90.00
_cell.angle_gamma   90.00
#
_symmetry.space_group_name_H-M   'P 1'
#
loop_
_entity.id
_entity.type
_entity.pdbx_description
1 polymer ?
#
loop_
_entity_poly.entity_id
_entity_poly.type
_entity_poly.pdbx_seq_one_letter_code
_entity_poly.pdbx_strand_id
1 'polypeptide(L)'
;MTVLKRNPNRKRKIPSPGRPQKYSTEIAEYICKQLMIGRSIVDICKEEKVPSIPTVFSWLSRNSNSFREEFLKSYTEAREIQAEVLADQILSISDNKSEDYYIKETIDKNGKRTSVKIINEDCLRSKTIQIDSRKWLAAHLLPKKYSDRVQLTGAEGKDLIPAVPTKVVFNFVGEDEE
;
A
#
# COMPACT_ATOMS: atom_id res chain seq x y z
N MET A 1 55.95 13.37 22.81
CA MET A 1 55.20 13.35 21.54
C MET A 1 55.14 11.90 21.03
N THR A 2 53.99 11.25 21.18
CA THR A 2 53.82 9.83 20.82
C THR A 2 53.27 9.78 19.40
N VAL A 3 54.06 9.36 18.43
CA VAL A 3 53.63 9.21 17.03
C VAL A 3 52.88 7.89 16.88
N LEU A 4 51.56 7.97 16.64
CA LEU A 4 50.73 6.81 16.34
C LEU A 4 51.12 6.21 14.99
N LYS A 5 51.74 5.03 14.99
CA LYS A 5 52.06 4.25 13.78
C LYS A 5 50.79 3.78 13.09
N ARG A 6 50.52 4.23 11.88
CA ARG A 6 49.44 3.75 10.99
C ARG A 6 49.67 2.28 10.67
N ASN A 7 48.63 1.46 10.91
CA ASN A 7 48.64 0.05 10.56
C ASN A 7 48.61 -0.12 9.02
N PRO A 8 49.67 -0.67 8.38
CA PRO A 8 49.78 -0.76 6.91
C PRO A 8 48.84 -1.81 6.30
N ASN A 9 48.16 -2.65 7.11
CA ASN A 9 47.32 -3.75 6.63
C ASN A 9 45.81 -3.44 6.62
N ARG A 10 45.41 -2.19 6.75
CA ARG A 10 43.99 -1.81 6.61
C ARG A 10 43.62 -1.87 5.13
N LYS A 11 43.19 -3.04 4.64
CA LYS A 11 42.56 -3.19 3.33
C LYS A 11 41.50 -2.13 3.20
N ARG A 12 41.67 -1.16 2.28
CA ARG A 12 40.63 -0.20 1.93
C ARG A 12 39.44 -1.04 1.44
N LYS A 13 38.30 -1.02 2.18
CA LYS A 13 37.07 -1.52 1.64
C LYS A 13 36.83 -0.75 0.35
N ILE A 14 36.86 -1.45 -0.78
CA ILE A 14 36.38 -0.92 -2.06
C ILE A 14 34.94 -0.57 -1.80
N PRO A 15 34.50 0.69 -1.92
CA PRO A 15 33.09 1.02 -1.76
C PRO A 15 32.31 0.18 -2.78
N SER A 16 31.38 -0.63 -2.30
CA SER A 16 30.39 -1.26 -3.18
C SER A 16 29.79 -0.17 -4.05
N PRO A 17 29.52 -0.44 -5.35
CA PRO A 17 28.88 0.54 -6.21
C PRO A 17 27.66 1.08 -5.47
N GLY A 18 27.66 2.40 -5.24
CA GLY A 18 26.61 3.07 -4.49
C GLY A 18 25.26 2.78 -5.12
N ARG A 19 24.22 2.70 -4.29
CA ARG A 19 22.84 2.49 -4.71
C ARG A 19 22.49 3.46 -5.85
N PRO A 20 21.83 3.03 -6.94
CA PRO A 20 21.52 3.89 -8.08
C PRO A 20 20.73 5.12 -7.62
N GLN A 21 21.28 6.30 -7.84
CA GLN A 21 20.59 7.58 -7.54
C GLN A 21 19.98 8.19 -8.80
N LYS A 22 20.40 7.70 -9.97
CA LYS A 22 20.00 8.23 -11.26
C LYS A 22 18.72 7.55 -11.74
N TYR A 23 17.76 8.35 -12.21
CA TYR A 23 16.54 7.83 -12.83
C TYR A 23 16.88 6.97 -14.05
N SER A 24 16.22 5.83 -14.16
CA SER A 24 16.22 4.97 -15.34
C SER A 24 14.81 4.47 -15.55
N THR A 25 14.37 4.44 -16.81
CA THR A 25 13.05 3.90 -17.18
C THR A 25 12.90 2.43 -16.75
N GLU A 26 13.95 1.64 -16.86
CA GLU A 26 13.99 0.25 -16.45
C GLU A 26 13.74 0.08 -14.95
N ILE A 27 14.35 0.95 -14.11
CA ILE A 27 14.12 0.94 -12.66
C ILE A 27 12.69 1.37 -12.34
N ALA A 28 12.18 2.39 -13.03
CA ALA A 28 10.83 2.88 -12.85
C ALA A 28 9.78 1.79 -13.18
N GLU A 29 9.94 1.12 -14.33
CA GLU A 29 9.10 -0.02 -14.73
C GLU A 29 9.19 -1.17 -13.75
N TYR A 30 10.41 -1.48 -13.29
CA TYR A 30 10.62 -2.54 -12.29
C TYR A 30 9.84 -2.24 -11.01
N ILE A 31 9.93 -1.01 -10.48
CA ILE A 31 9.19 -0.60 -9.28
C ILE A 31 7.68 -0.76 -9.51
N CYS A 32 7.16 -0.28 -10.64
CA CYS A 32 5.74 -0.40 -10.96
C CYS A 32 5.30 -1.88 -11.06
N LYS A 33 6.05 -2.73 -11.74
CA LYS A 33 5.77 -4.18 -11.82
C LYS A 33 5.73 -4.86 -10.45
N GLN A 34 6.66 -4.47 -9.54
CA GLN A 34 6.68 -5.03 -8.19
C GLN A 34 5.50 -4.53 -7.33
N LEU A 35 5.06 -3.31 -7.52
CA LEU A 35 3.85 -2.79 -6.86
C LEU A 35 2.60 -3.53 -7.35
N MET A 36 2.47 -3.76 -8.66
CA MET A 36 1.35 -4.48 -9.27
C MET A 36 1.16 -5.90 -8.72
N ILE A 37 2.21 -6.58 -8.28
CA ILE A 37 2.11 -7.91 -7.63
C ILE A 37 1.88 -7.83 -6.12
N GLY A 38 1.59 -6.65 -5.58
CA GLY A 38 1.22 -6.45 -4.17
C GLY A 38 2.38 -6.17 -3.21
N ARG A 39 3.64 -6.02 -3.69
CA ARG A 39 4.78 -5.70 -2.82
C ARG A 39 4.73 -4.27 -2.31
N SER A 40 5.25 -4.05 -1.11
CA SER A 40 5.37 -2.70 -0.55
C SER A 40 6.56 -1.95 -1.17
N ILE A 41 6.43 -0.62 -1.32
CA ILE A 41 7.55 0.21 -1.80
C ILE A 41 8.77 0.11 -0.86
N VAL A 42 8.54 -0.12 0.43
CA VAL A 42 9.60 -0.29 1.42
C VAL A 42 10.42 -1.54 1.12
N ASP A 43 9.77 -2.66 0.78
CA ASP A 43 10.46 -3.91 0.48
C ASP A 43 11.15 -3.87 -0.88
N ILE A 44 10.55 -3.22 -1.87
CA ILE A 44 11.14 -3.01 -3.19
C ILE A 44 12.43 -2.20 -3.05
N CYS A 45 12.40 -1.12 -2.26
CA CYS A 45 13.57 -0.27 -2.02
C CYS A 45 14.66 -0.90 -1.12
N LYS A 46 14.49 -2.09 -0.58
CA LYS A 46 15.58 -2.84 0.10
C LYS A 46 16.55 -3.48 -0.90
N GLU A 47 16.15 -3.68 -2.13
CA GLU A 47 16.98 -4.28 -3.16
C GLU A 47 18.10 -3.34 -3.60
N GLU A 48 19.30 -3.88 -3.80
CA GLU A 48 20.50 -3.07 -4.18
C GLU A 48 20.35 -2.34 -5.51
N LYS A 49 19.60 -2.93 -6.45
CA LYS A 49 19.34 -2.36 -7.78
C LYS A 49 18.30 -1.23 -7.79
N VAL A 50 17.58 -1.01 -6.68
CA VAL A 50 16.50 -0.01 -6.57
C VAL A 50 17.01 1.14 -5.70
N PRO A 51 16.73 2.40 -6.07
CA PRO A 51 17.09 3.56 -5.27
C PRO A 51 16.43 3.57 -3.90
N SER A 52 16.94 4.41 -3.01
CA SER A 52 16.33 4.61 -1.70
C SER A 52 14.92 5.23 -1.81
N ILE A 53 14.08 4.98 -0.81
CA ILE A 53 12.72 5.52 -0.73
C ILE A 53 12.68 7.04 -1.00
N PRO A 54 13.51 7.90 -0.36
CA PRO A 54 13.50 9.34 -0.64
C PRO A 54 13.79 9.68 -2.10
N THR A 55 14.69 8.92 -2.75
CA THR A 55 15.01 9.12 -4.17
C THR A 55 13.79 8.80 -5.05
N VAL A 56 13.11 7.68 -4.81
CA VAL A 56 11.90 7.30 -5.56
C VAL A 56 10.81 8.37 -5.39
N PHE A 57 10.58 8.82 -4.15
CA PHE A 57 9.58 9.87 -3.89
C PHE A 57 9.98 11.23 -4.48
N SER A 58 11.28 11.54 -4.61
CA SER A 58 11.71 12.75 -5.32
C SER A 58 11.33 12.76 -6.80
N TRP A 59 11.24 11.57 -7.43
CA TRP A 59 10.77 11.44 -8.82
C TRP A 59 9.26 11.62 -8.98
N LEU A 60 8.50 11.39 -7.91
CA LEU A 60 7.04 11.56 -7.86
C LEU A 60 6.62 12.98 -7.46
N SER A 61 7.50 13.72 -6.78
CA SER A 61 7.18 15.04 -6.25
C SER A 61 7.35 16.13 -7.30
N ARG A 62 6.26 16.82 -7.66
CA ARG A 62 6.25 17.92 -8.64
C ARG A 62 7.17 19.09 -8.24
N ASN A 63 7.46 19.25 -6.96
CA ASN A 63 8.34 20.30 -6.45
C ASN A 63 9.83 19.91 -6.47
N SER A 64 10.16 18.71 -6.94
CA SER A 64 11.54 18.22 -7.03
C SER A 64 12.12 18.45 -8.39
N ASN A 65 13.41 18.84 -8.45
CA ASN A 65 14.18 18.92 -9.69
C ASN A 65 14.33 17.56 -10.39
N SER A 66 14.10 16.48 -9.66
CA SER A 66 14.16 15.10 -10.16
C SER A 66 12.80 14.56 -10.61
N PHE A 67 11.74 15.37 -10.60
CA PHE A 67 10.38 14.96 -10.96
C PHE A 67 10.32 14.33 -12.36
N ARG A 68 9.50 13.27 -12.48
CA ARG A 68 9.23 12.55 -13.74
C ARG A 68 7.73 12.29 -13.88
N GLU A 69 7.10 13.01 -14.81
CA GLU A 69 5.65 12.90 -15.01
C GLU A 69 5.22 11.52 -15.52
N GLU A 70 6.02 10.91 -16.40
CA GLU A 70 5.77 9.56 -16.91
C GLU A 70 5.78 8.53 -15.80
N PHE A 71 6.75 8.64 -14.90
CA PHE A 71 6.82 7.76 -13.74
C PHE A 71 5.64 7.98 -12.79
N LEU A 72 5.21 9.22 -12.58
CA LEU A 72 4.03 9.50 -11.75
C LEU A 72 2.77 8.82 -12.31
N LYS A 73 2.56 8.88 -13.63
CA LYS A 73 1.42 8.20 -14.29
C LYS A 73 1.49 6.70 -14.09
N SER A 74 2.60 6.08 -14.47
CA SER A 74 2.78 4.62 -14.32
C SER A 74 2.71 4.15 -12.86
N TYR A 75 3.23 4.96 -11.93
CA TYR A 75 3.14 4.67 -10.49
C TYR A 75 1.70 4.71 -9.99
N THR A 76 0.90 5.69 -10.44
CA THR A 76 -0.51 5.79 -10.06
C THR A 76 -1.30 4.59 -10.56
N GLU A 77 -1.14 4.22 -11.84
CA GLU A 77 -1.75 3.01 -12.42
C GLU A 77 -1.32 1.74 -11.68
N ALA A 78 -0.04 1.61 -11.37
CA ALA A 78 0.47 0.47 -10.61
C ALA A 78 -0.16 0.36 -9.21
N ARG A 79 -0.43 1.49 -8.55
CA ARG A 79 -1.10 1.52 -7.24
C ARG A 79 -2.58 1.17 -7.34
N GLU A 80 -3.26 1.54 -8.41
CA GLU A 80 -4.65 1.11 -8.68
C GLU A 80 -4.73 -0.40 -8.90
N ILE A 81 -3.83 -0.96 -9.72
CA ILE A 81 -3.74 -2.41 -9.93
C ILE A 81 -3.38 -3.14 -8.63
N GLN A 82 -2.49 -2.56 -7.82
CA GLN A 82 -2.16 -3.11 -6.51
C GLN A 82 -3.40 -3.27 -5.61
N ALA A 83 -4.35 -2.33 -5.66
CA ALA A 83 -5.59 -2.43 -4.88
C ALA A 83 -6.42 -3.66 -5.29
N GLU A 84 -6.50 -3.97 -6.60
CA GLU A 84 -7.17 -5.16 -7.10
C GLU A 84 -6.49 -6.44 -6.57
N VAL A 85 -5.17 -6.52 -6.69
CA VAL A 85 -4.40 -7.68 -6.19
C VAL A 85 -4.55 -7.87 -4.70
N LEU A 86 -4.59 -6.78 -3.92
CA LEU A 86 -4.82 -6.85 -2.48
C LEU A 86 -6.22 -7.39 -2.14
N ALA A 87 -7.24 -7.02 -2.93
CA ALA A 87 -8.59 -7.56 -2.79
C ALA A 87 -8.64 -9.07 -3.08
N ASP A 88 -7.99 -9.53 -4.14
CA ASP A 88 -7.88 -10.97 -4.47
C ASP A 88 -7.12 -11.75 -3.39
N GLN A 89 -6.07 -11.16 -2.81
CA GLN A 89 -5.33 -11.76 -1.70
C GLN A 89 -6.20 -11.98 -0.46
N ILE A 90 -7.21 -11.14 -0.22
CA ILE A 90 -8.17 -11.34 0.90
C ILE A 90 -8.89 -12.67 0.72
N LEU A 91 -9.39 -12.97 -0.49
CA LEU A 91 -10.05 -14.24 -0.80
C LEU A 91 -9.10 -15.41 -0.56
N SER A 92 -7.88 -15.32 -1.09
CA SER A 92 -6.85 -16.36 -0.94
C SER A 92 -6.52 -16.64 0.53
N ILE A 93 -6.44 -15.61 1.39
CA ILE A 93 -6.16 -15.77 2.82
C ILE A 93 -7.37 -16.37 3.54
N SER A 94 -8.59 -15.93 3.22
CA SER A 94 -9.82 -16.40 3.88
C SER A 94 -10.15 -17.85 3.55
N ASP A 95 -9.85 -18.27 2.32
CA ASP A 95 -10.15 -19.64 1.85
C ASP A 95 -9.10 -20.66 2.26
N ASN A 96 -7.90 -20.23 2.62
CA ASN A 96 -6.82 -21.09 3.09
C ASN A 96 -7.07 -21.55 4.54
N LYS A 97 -7.54 -22.78 4.70
CA LYS A 97 -7.81 -23.40 6.02
C LYS A 97 -6.71 -24.33 6.51
N SER A 98 -5.57 -24.41 5.83
CA SER A 98 -4.53 -25.42 6.09
C SER A 98 -3.95 -25.34 7.51
N GLU A 99 -3.88 -24.15 8.10
CA GLU A 99 -3.26 -23.91 9.41
C GLU A 99 -4.27 -23.50 10.50
N ASP A 100 -5.57 -23.51 10.19
CA ASP A 100 -6.62 -23.10 11.13
C ASP A 100 -6.74 -24.03 12.33
N TYR A 101 -6.18 -25.23 12.22
CA TYR A 101 -6.23 -26.26 13.24
C TYR A 101 -4.88 -26.98 13.34
N TYR A 102 -4.56 -27.43 14.54
CA TYR A 102 -3.47 -28.38 14.77
C TYR A 102 -3.96 -29.60 15.56
N ILE A 103 -3.26 -30.71 15.39
CA ILE A 103 -3.58 -31.97 16.09
C ILE A 103 -2.72 -32.04 17.34
N LYS A 104 -3.37 -32.13 18.49
CA LYS A 104 -2.71 -32.38 19.78
C LYS A 104 -2.90 -33.83 20.17
N GLU A 105 -1.80 -34.56 20.28
CA GLU A 105 -1.82 -35.93 20.84
C GLU A 105 -1.68 -35.87 22.34
N THR A 106 -2.57 -36.59 23.04
CA THR A 106 -2.52 -36.75 24.48
C THR A 106 -2.52 -38.23 24.79
N ILE A 107 -1.72 -38.64 25.80
CA ILE A 107 -1.67 -40.01 26.30
C ILE A 107 -2.33 -39.98 27.68
N ASP A 108 -3.36 -40.78 27.87
CA ASP A 108 -4.03 -40.91 29.14
C ASP A 108 -3.20 -41.76 30.15
N LYS A 109 -3.65 -41.82 31.40
CA LYS A 109 -2.99 -42.60 32.46
C LYS A 109 -2.92 -44.10 32.15
N ASN A 110 -3.71 -44.59 31.22
CA ASN A 110 -3.77 -45.99 30.79
C ASN A 110 -2.95 -46.26 29.54
N GLY A 111 -2.14 -45.27 29.06
CA GLY A 111 -1.32 -45.40 27.86
C GLY A 111 -2.08 -45.26 26.52
N LYS A 112 -3.38 -44.90 26.54
CA LYS A 112 -4.17 -44.74 25.35
C LYS A 112 -3.87 -43.38 24.72
N ARG A 113 -3.46 -43.38 23.46
CA ARG A 113 -3.27 -42.17 22.65
C ARG A 113 -4.60 -41.66 22.13
N THR A 114 -4.83 -40.38 22.33
CA THR A 114 -6.01 -39.67 21.80
C THR A 114 -5.55 -38.44 21.08
N SER A 115 -5.99 -38.29 19.84
CA SER A 115 -5.70 -37.11 19.00
C SER A 115 -6.89 -36.16 18.99
N VAL A 116 -6.69 -34.92 19.37
CA VAL A 116 -7.73 -33.89 19.39
C VAL A 116 -7.34 -32.78 18.43
N LYS A 117 -8.29 -32.40 17.57
CA LYS A 117 -8.14 -31.27 16.67
C LYS A 117 -8.44 -29.98 17.43
N ILE A 118 -7.46 -29.09 17.51
CA ILE A 118 -7.56 -27.83 18.26
C ILE A 118 -7.47 -26.67 17.27
N ILE A 119 -8.29 -25.65 17.51
CA ILE A 119 -8.29 -24.41 16.70
C ILE A 119 -6.97 -23.67 16.97
N ASN A 120 -6.35 -23.20 15.90
CA ASN A 120 -5.15 -22.36 15.96
C ASN A 120 -5.56 -20.89 16.03
N GLU A 121 -5.82 -20.39 17.22
CA GLU A 121 -6.28 -19.02 17.44
C GLU A 121 -5.27 -17.97 16.96
N ASP A 122 -3.97 -18.23 17.11
CA ASP A 122 -2.91 -17.32 16.65
C ASP A 122 -2.90 -17.19 15.13
N CYS A 123 -3.11 -18.30 14.42
CA CYS A 123 -3.25 -18.28 12.96
C CYS A 123 -4.48 -17.49 12.55
N LEU A 124 -5.64 -17.73 13.15
CA LEU A 124 -6.88 -17.00 12.83
C LEU A 124 -6.74 -15.52 13.12
N ARG A 125 -6.14 -15.13 14.25
CA ARG A 125 -5.87 -13.73 14.57
C ARG A 125 -4.94 -13.08 13.54
N SER A 126 -3.88 -13.78 13.15
CA SER A 126 -2.95 -13.30 12.12
C SER A 126 -3.64 -13.08 10.78
N LYS A 127 -4.49 -14.02 10.35
CA LYS A 127 -5.30 -13.89 9.12
C LYS A 127 -6.24 -12.69 9.18
N THR A 128 -6.93 -12.48 10.31
CA THR A 128 -7.81 -11.32 10.50
C THR A 128 -7.05 -10.02 10.30
N ILE A 129 -5.89 -9.86 10.95
CA ILE A 129 -5.04 -8.67 10.80
C ILE A 129 -4.59 -8.48 9.34
N GLN A 130 -4.22 -9.57 8.66
CA GLN A 130 -3.81 -9.51 7.25
C GLN A 130 -4.95 -9.07 6.33
N ILE A 131 -6.16 -9.59 6.54
CA ILE A 131 -7.37 -9.23 5.79
C ILE A 131 -7.71 -7.75 6.02
N ASP A 132 -7.78 -7.32 7.28
CA ASP A 132 -8.15 -5.95 7.64
C ASP A 132 -7.14 -4.93 7.08
N SER A 133 -5.85 -5.24 7.15
CA SER A 133 -4.80 -4.37 6.60
C SER A 133 -4.92 -4.22 5.09
N ARG A 134 -5.22 -5.32 4.36
CA ARG A 134 -5.41 -5.28 2.91
C ARG A 134 -6.69 -4.57 2.51
N LYS A 135 -7.79 -4.82 3.22
CA LYS A 135 -9.07 -4.14 3.03
C LYS A 135 -8.91 -2.62 3.19
N TRP A 136 -8.25 -2.21 4.29
CA TRP A 136 -7.96 -0.80 4.55
C TRP A 136 -7.12 -0.17 3.43
N LEU A 137 -6.04 -0.85 3.02
CA LEU A 137 -5.15 -0.33 1.98
C LEU A 137 -5.84 -0.26 0.61
N ALA A 138 -6.61 -1.28 0.22
CA ALA A 138 -7.36 -1.29 -1.03
C ALA A 138 -8.37 -0.13 -1.09
N ALA A 139 -9.09 0.13 0.01
CA ALA A 139 -10.05 1.23 0.13
C ALA A 139 -9.37 2.61 -0.02
N HIS A 140 -8.13 2.77 0.46
CA HIS A 140 -7.37 4.02 0.33
C HIS A 140 -6.72 4.19 -1.04
N LEU A 141 -6.29 3.10 -1.69
CA LEU A 141 -5.69 3.16 -3.02
C LEU A 141 -6.72 3.36 -4.12
N LEU A 142 -7.88 2.73 -4.00
CA LEU A 142 -8.96 2.79 -4.99
C LEU A 142 -10.31 3.07 -4.33
N PRO A 143 -10.51 4.27 -3.77
CA PRO A 143 -11.69 4.60 -2.96
C PRO A 143 -12.99 4.54 -3.76
N LYS A 144 -12.96 4.81 -5.04
CA LYS A 144 -14.15 4.72 -5.90
C LYS A 144 -14.74 3.32 -5.98
N LYS A 145 -13.94 2.29 -5.79
CA LYS A 145 -14.34 0.89 -5.91
C LYS A 145 -14.48 0.20 -4.54
N TYR A 146 -13.58 0.47 -3.61
CA TYR A 146 -13.43 -0.30 -2.36
C TYR A 146 -13.77 0.49 -1.08
N SER A 147 -14.03 1.81 -1.15
CA SER A 147 -14.45 2.53 0.06
C SER A 147 -15.93 2.33 0.37
N ASP A 148 -16.25 2.30 1.66
CA ASP A 148 -17.63 2.33 2.12
C ASP A 148 -18.25 3.68 1.72
N ARG A 149 -19.21 3.65 0.80
CA ARG A 149 -19.96 4.86 0.41
C ARG A 149 -21.11 5.02 1.38
N VAL A 150 -21.08 6.06 2.18
CA VAL A 150 -22.23 6.51 2.95
C VAL A 150 -23.02 7.46 2.06
N GLN A 151 -24.15 7.00 1.53
CA GLN A 151 -25.09 7.87 0.85
C GLN A 151 -26.00 8.50 1.91
N LEU A 152 -25.77 9.76 2.21
CA LEU A 152 -26.67 10.53 3.08
C LEU A 152 -27.91 10.90 2.27
N THR A 153 -29.01 10.24 2.56
CA THR A 153 -30.32 10.55 1.97
C THR A 153 -31.22 11.17 3.04
N GLY A 154 -32.04 12.14 2.65
CA GLY A 154 -33.09 12.66 3.50
C GLY A 154 -34.20 11.64 3.76
N ALA A 155 -35.19 12.03 4.54
CA ALA A 155 -36.40 11.21 4.77
C ALA A 155 -36.97 10.78 3.41
N GLU A 156 -37.36 9.50 3.28
CA GLU A 156 -37.89 8.89 2.06
C GLU A 156 -36.88 8.79 0.87
N GLY A 157 -35.57 8.85 1.16
CA GLY A 157 -34.54 8.69 0.11
C GLY A 157 -34.34 9.92 -0.80
N LYS A 158 -34.88 11.07 -0.42
CA LYS A 158 -34.70 12.32 -1.17
C LYS A 158 -33.31 12.89 -0.94
N ASP A 159 -32.80 13.64 -1.95
CA ASP A 159 -31.50 14.32 -1.82
C ASP A 159 -31.54 15.33 -0.66
N LEU A 160 -30.50 15.30 0.21
CA LEU A 160 -30.34 16.24 1.33
C LEU A 160 -30.05 17.67 0.87
N ILE A 161 -29.54 17.83 -0.35
CA ILE A 161 -29.21 19.12 -0.93
C ILE A 161 -30.32 19.46 -1.93
N PRO A 162 -31.15 20.50 -1.67
CA PRO A 162 -32.11 20.95 -2.68
C PRO A 162 -31.35 21.34 -3.95
N ALA A 163 -31.92 20.97 -5.10
CA ALA A 163 -31.35 21.33 -6.38
C ALA A 163 -31.08 22.84 -6.42
N VAL A 164 -29.83 23.24 -6.44
CA VAL A 164 -29.47 24.65 -6.58
C VAL A 164 -30.01 25.10 -7.94
N PRO A 165 -30.80 26.18 -8.02
CA PRO A 165 -31.34 26.62 -9.28
C PRO A 165 -30.18 26.95 -10.23
N THR A 166 -30.20 26.30 -11.38
CA THR A 166 -29.13 26.38 -12.38
C THR A 166 -29.07 27.77 -13.09
N LYS A 167 -29.99 28.66 -12.75
CA LYS A 167 -30.08 29.97 -13.34
C LYS A 167 -30.46 31.02 -12.30
N VAL A 168 -29.52 31.92 -12.01
CA VAL A 168 -29.81 33.14 -11.24
C VAL A 168 -30.07 34.23 -12.25
N VAL A 169 -31.31 34.72 -12.32
CA VAL A 169 -31.69 35.87 -13.19
C VAL A 169 -31.62 37.14 -12.33
N PHE A 170 -30.65 37.98 -12.63
CA PHE A 170 -30.58 39.31 -12.05
C PHE A 170 -31.47 40.26 -12.88
N ASN A 171 -32.57 40.73 -12.34
CA ASN A 171 -33.36 41.80 -12.89
C ASN A 171 -32.81 43.12 -12.35
N PHE A 172 -32.14 43.88 -13.17
CA PHE A 172 -31.82 45.27 -12.85
C PHE A 172 -33.06 46.11 -13.09
N VAL A 173 -33.61 46.68 -12.05
CA VAL A 173 -34.63 47.74 -12.16
C VAL A 173 -33.87 49.01 -12.47
N GLY A 174 -34.03 49.55 -13.66
CA GLY A 174 -33.52 50.90 -14.00
C GLY A 174 -34.27 51.93 -13.19
N GLU A 175 -33.54 52.79 -12.50
CA GLU A 175 -34.10 54.04 -11.95
C GLU A 175 -34.42 54.89 -13.16
N ASP A 176 -35.73 55.17 -13.40
CA ASP A 176 -36.15 56.17 -14.34
C ASP A 176 -35.79 57.54 -13.73
N GLU A 177 -34.86 58.27 -14.33
CA GLU A 177 -34.54 59.65 -14.01
C GLU A 177 -35.73 60.53 -14.45
N GLU A 178 -36.29 61.30 -13.48
CA GLU A 178 -37.10 62.49 -13.76
C GLU A 178 -36.22 63.71 -14.07
#